data_1f1753f39bd5797d0d3a58b01505620d
#
_entry.id   1f1753f39bd5797d0d3a58b01505620d
#
_cell.length_a   1.000
_cell.length_b   1.000
_cell.length_c   1.000
_cell.angle_alpha   90.00
_cell.angle_beta   90.00
_cell.angle_gamma   90.00
#
_symmetry.space_group_name_H-M   'P 1'
#
loop_
_entity.id
_entity.type
_entity.pdbx_description
1 polymer ?
#
loop_
_entity_poly.entity_id
_entity_poly.type
_entity_poly.pdbx_seq_one_letter_code
_entity_poly.pdbx_strand_id
1 'polypeptide(L)'
;VTPETIARLRAQFGLDRPFHEQYLLWMHNLLHLNLGYSFAYQAPVLEIVWPRVLNSMVLVVPSTVLLFLIAAPVGVCGALRQYSLGDRVVSFLAYLGLAIPNFFLALILMYLVLQVYFRTGVMVFPVSGMTSSGFEQFSFWQKVVDVAWHAVLPIVVLTTSDIAGFSRIMRGQMLEALSQDYVRTARAKGLPERVVVYKHALRNAIIPIVANIGGILPTLISGAGLVEVVTAWPGITPLLLDAISQQDLYVVAGFLTMGLVLLMIGNLLSDLLLAWVDPRIRYE
;
A
#
# COMPACT_ATOMS: atom_id res chain seq x y z
N VAL A 1 5.23 -17.65 36.54
CA VAL A 1 3.91 -17.02 36.74
C VAL A 1 3.15 -17.88 37.73
N THR A 2 2.69 -17.30 38.85
CA THR A 2 1.96 -18.06 39.87
C THR A 2 0.52 -18.37 39.38
N PRO A 3 -0.11 -19.46 39.83
CA PRO A 3 -1.50 -19.77 39.50
C PRO A 3 -2.47 -18.62 39.83
N GLU A 4 -2.21 -17.89 40.91
CA GLU A 4 -3.01 -16.73 41.34
C GLU A 4 -2.89 -15.56 40.33
N THR A 5 -1.71 -15.33 39.77
CA THR A 5 -1.51 -14.31 38.75
C THR A 5 -2.25 -14.66 37.46
N ILE A 6 -2.23 -15.94 37.08
CA ILE A 6 -2.99 -16.45 35.92
C ILE A 6 -4.50 -16.28 36.14
N ALA A 7 -5.01 -16.64 37.34
CA ALA A 7 -6.42 -16.49 37.64
C ALA A 7 -6.87 -15.01 37.62
N ARG A 8 -6.05 -14.11 38.20
CA ARG A 8 -6.31 -12.67 38.16
C ARG A 8 -6.33 -12.11 36.74
N LEU A 9 -5.36 -12.48 35.91
CA LEU A 9 -5.32 -12.07 34.50
C LEU A 9 -6.52 -12.62 33.71
N ARG A 10 -6.90 -13.90 33.91
CA ARG A 10 -8.10 -14.47 33.29
C ARG A 10 -9.37 -13.69 33.65
N ALA A 11 -9.55 -13.36 34.94
CA ALA A 11 -10.70 -12.58 35.37
C ALA A 11 -10.68 -11.14 34.82
N GLN A 12 -9.50 -10.50 34.81
CA GLN A 12 -9.33 -9.13 34.28
C GLN A 12 -9.65 -9.03 32.80
N PHE A 13 -9.29 -10.04 31.99
CA PHE A 13 -9.54 -10.06 30.55
C PHE A 13 -10.82 -10.83 30.18
N GLY A 14 -11.60 -11.28 31.18
CA GLY A 14 -12.86 -11.99 30.97
C GLY A 14 -12.71 -13.35 30.29
N LEU A 15 -11.52 -13.97 30.34
CA LEU A 15 -11.22 -15.25 29.73
C LEU A 15 -11.84 -16.45 30.48
N ASP A 16 -12.39 -16.21 31.66
CA ASP A 16 -13.16 -17.14 32.47
C ASP A 16 -14.65 -17.18 32.11
N ARG A 17 -15.10 -16.23 31.26
CA ARG A 17 -16.51 -16.13 30.85
C ARG A 17 -16.84 -17.08 29.70
N PRO A 18 -18.13 -17.41 29.49
CA PRO A 18 -18.59 -18.14 28.32
C PRO A 18 -18.19 -17.43 27.01
N PHE A 19 -17.92 -18.19 25.94
CA PHE A 19 -17.40 -17.66 24.69
C PHE A 19 -18.24 -16.53 24.07
N HIS A 20 -19.57 -16.60 24.17
CA HIS A 20 -20.46 -15.55 23.69
C HIS A 20 -20.32 -14.24 24.47
N GLU A 21 -20.06 -14.29 25.78
CA GLU A 21 -19.81 -13.09 26.58
C GLU A 21 -18.44 -12.49 26.25
N GLN A 22 -17.41 -13.33 26.04
CA GLN A 22 -16.09 -12.87 25.59
C GLN A 22 -16.20 -12.13 24.26
N TYR A 23 -16.98 -12.67 23.30
CA TYR A 23 -17.22 -12.04 22.00
C TYR A 23 -17.93 -10.68 22.15
N LEU A 24 -18.98 -10.60 22.95
CA LEU A 24 -19.71 -9.34 23.18
C LEU A 24 -18.82 -8.29 23.86
N LEU A 25 -18.00 -8.68 24.83
CA LEU A 25 -17.05 -7.81 25.49
C LEU A 25 -15.98 -7.30 24.51
N TRP A 26 -15.44 -8.22 23.67
CA TRP A 26 -14.48 -7.85 22.64
C TRP A 26 -15.09 -6.88 21.62
N MET A 27 -16.31 -7.13 21.15
CA MET A 27 -17.02 -6.24 20.24
C MET A 27 -17.30 -4.87 20.87
N HIS A 28 -17.71 -4.84 22.13
CA HIS A 28 -17.89 -3.60 22.88
C HIS A 28 -16.59 -2.81 22.96
N ASN A 29 -15.48 -3.45 23.33
CA ASN A 29 -14.17 -2.82 23.36
C ASN A 29 -13.75 -2.27 22.00
N LEU A 30 -13.97 -3.02 20.94
CA LEU A 30 -13.67 -2.61 19.57
C LEU A 30 -14.42 -1.34 19.16
N LEU A 31 -15.71 -1.23 19.50
CA LEU A 31 -16.51 -0.04 19.23
C LEU A 31 -15.99 1.22 19.96
N HIS A 32 -15.24 1.01 21.05
CA HIS A 32 -14.57 2.08 21.81
C HIS A 32 -13.08 2.25 21.43
N LEU A 33 -12.65 1.70 20.26
CA LEU A 33 -11.28 1.71 19.78
C LEU A 33 -10.27 1.06 20.74
N ASN A 34 -10.73 0.20 21.63
CA ASN A 34 -9.89 -0.57 22.53
C ASN A 34 -9.57 -1.93 21.87
N LEU A 35 -8.39 -2.03 21.28
CA LEU A 35 -7.90 -3.23 20.59
C LEU A 35 -7.29 -4.26 21.56
N GLY A 36 -7.34 -3.99 22.88
CA GLY A 36 -6.76 -4.84 23.90
C GLY A 36 -5.38 -4.40 24.33
N TYR A 37 -4.72 -5.27 25.09
CA TYR A 37 -3.43 -5.01 25.73
C TYR A 37 -2.40 -6.05 25.29
N SER A 38 -1.26 -5.57 24.84
CA SER A 38 -0.11 -6.41 24.48
C SER A 38 0.64 -6.85 25.71
N PHE A 39 0.80 -8.15 25.90
CA PHE A 39 1.61 -8.69 27.00
C PHE A 39 3.11 -8.68 26.68
N ALA A 40 3.47 -8.77 25.42
CA ALA A 40 4.87 -8.71 25.01
C ALA A 40 5.45 -7.30 25.19
N TYR A 41 4.68 -6.27 24.80
CA TYR A 41 5.10 -4.86 24.86
C TYR A 41 4.62 -4.14 26.10
N GLN A 42 3.78 -4.75 26.95
CA GLN A 42 3.21 -4.18 28.18
C GLN A 42 2.53 -2.83 27.98
N ALA A 43 1.79 -2.68 26.90
CA ALA A 43 1.10 -1.44 26.52
C ALA A 43 -0.21 -1.72 25.76
N PRO A 44 -1.14 -0.75 25.66
CA PRO A 44 -2.30 -0.85 24.82
C PRO A 44 -1.92 -1.07 23.35
N VAL A 45 -2.60 -2.00 22.67
CA VAL A 45 -2.29 -2.37 21.27
C VAL A 45 -2.32 -1.16 20.34
N LEU A 46 -3.28 -0.24 20.53
CA LEU A 46 -3.40 0.94 19.67
C LEU A 46 -2.17 1.86 19.77
N GLU A 47 -1.59 2.02 20.94
CA GLU A 47 -0.39 2.85 21.15
C GLU A 47 0.85 2.28 20.48
N ILE A 48 0.90 0.95 20.34
CA ILE A 48 2.02 0.25 19.67
C ILE A 48 1.83 0.26 18.15
N VAL A 49 0.61 -0.04 17.69
CA VAL A 49 0.31 -0.23 16.26
C VAL A 49 0.23 1.09 15.52
N TRP A 50 -0.39 2.12 16.10
CA TRP A 50 -0.64 3.38 15.42
C TRP A 50 0.62 4.09 14.90
N PRO A 51 1.70 4.27 15.68
CA PRO A 51 2.94 4.87 15.17
C PRO A 51 3.55 4.06 14.02
N ARG A 52 3.46 2.73 14.07
CA ARG A 52 3.97 1.83 13.02
C ARG A 52 3.17 1.97 11.72
N VAL A 53 1.84 2.09 11.83
CA VAL A 53 0.98 2.38 10.68
C VAL A 53 1.37 3.70 10.03
N LEU A 54 1.56 4.77 10.81
CA LEU A 54 1.99 6.07 10.27
C LEU A 54 3.34 5.98 9.57
N ASN A 55 4.30 5.23 10.11
CA ASN A 55 5.58 5.00 9.46
C ASN A 55 5.43 4.25 8.13
N SER A 56 4.58 3.22 8.08
CA SER A 56 4.29 2.50 6.83
C SER A 56 3.61 3.41 5.79
N MET A 57 2.72 4.31 6.22
CA MET A 57 2.06 5.26 5.33
C MET A 57 3.05 6.19 4.62
N VAL A 58 4.18 6.53 5.25
CA VAL A 58 5.26 7.32 4.62
C VAL A 58 5.81 6.64 3.37
N LEU A 59 5.78 5.31 3.30
CA LEU A 59 6.18 4.54 2.12
C LEU A 59 5.02 4.30 1.16
N VAL A 60 3.89 3.82 1.68
CA VAL A 60 2.77 3.32 0.86
C VAL A 60 2.04 4.45 0.16
N VAL A 61 1.81 5.59 0.82
CA VAL A 61 1.08 6.72 0.21
C VAL A 61 1.85 7.30 -0.99
N PRO A 62 3.13 7.69 -0.88
CA PRO A 62 3.87 8.19 -2.04
C PRO A 62 4.02 7.14 -3.15
N SER A 63 4.25 5.86 -2.79
CA SER A 63 4.33 4.78 -3.78
C SER A 63 3.03 4.64 -4.56
N THR A 64 1.88 4.72 -3.91
CA THR A 64 0.56 4.67 -4.54
C THR A 64 0.32 5.88 -5.45
N VAL A 65 0.68 7.07 -4.99
CA VAL A 65 0.58 8.30 -5.82
C VAL A 65 1.45 8.17 -7.07
N LEU A 66 2.71 7.76 -6.93
CA LEU A 66 3.62 7.55 -8.06
C LEU A 66 3.12 6.45 -9.00
N LEU A 67 2.54 5.38 -8.46
CA LEU A 67 1.89 4.32 -9.24
C LEU A 67 0.89 4.92 -10.23
N PHE A 68 -0.10 5.67 -9.75
CA PHE A 68 -1.13 6.24 -10.63
C PHE A 68 -0.57 7.29 -11.59
N LEU A 69 0.35 8.14 -11.13
CA LEU A 69 0.97 9.18 -11.95
C LEU A 69 1.80 8.62 -13.11
N ILE A 70 2.42 7.45 -12.94
CA ILE A 70 3.31 6.86 -13.94
C ILE A 70 2.59 5.76 -14.73
N ALA A 71 1.96 4.80 -14.05
CA ALA A 71 1.45 3.60 -14.70
C ALA A 71 0.22 3.87 -15.58
N ALA A 72 -0.65 4.82 -15.20
CA ALA A 72 -1.82 5.14 -16.03
C ALA A 72 -1.42 5.77 -17.36
N PRO A 73 -0.58 6.83 -17.44
CA PRO A 73 -0.08 7.36 -18.70
C PRO A 73 0.70 6.33 -19.52
N VAL A 74 1.55 5.52 -18.87
CA VAL A 74 2.32 4.45 -19.53
C VAL A 74 1.40 3.43 -20.18
N GLY A 75 0.36 2.96 -19.47
CA GLY A 75 -0.63 2.02 -20.01
C GLY A 75 -1.44 2.59 -21.18
N VAL A 76 -1.89 3.86 -21.07
CA VAL A 76 -2.60 4.57 -22.15
C VAL A 76 -1.70 4.73 -23.37
N CYS A 77 -0.46 5.18 -23.21
CA CYS A 77 0.49 5.35 -24.30
C CYS A 77 0.80 4.01 -24.99
N GLY A 78 0.96 2.92 -24.21
CA GLY A 78 1.16 1.57 -24.71
C GLY A 78 -0.03 1.05 -25.54
N ALA A 79 -1.27 1.42 -25.18
CA ALA A 79 -2.46 1.08 -25.94
C ALA A 79 -2.56 1.88 -27.26
N LEU A 80 -2.24 3.18 -27.23
CA LEU A 80 -2.33 4.06 -28.39
C LEU A 80 -1.24 3.80 -29.43
N ARG A 81 -0.07 3.36 -29.00
CA ARG A 81 1.08 3.07 -29.87
C ARG A 81 1.48 1.60 -29.79
N GLN A 82 0.49 0.73 -29.96
CA GLN A 82 0.65 -0.71 -29.87
C GLN A 82 1.76 -1.21 -30.82
N TYR A 83 2.59 -2.14 -30.31
CA TYR A 83 3.73 -2.74 -31.03
C TYR A 83 4.87 -1.78 -31.40
N SER A 84 4.83 -0.51 -31.01
CA SER A 84 5.96 0.40 -31.17
C SER A 84 7.17 -0.07 -30.35
N LEU A 85 8.37 0.45 -30.67
CA LEU A 85 9.57 0.16 -29.87
C LEU A 85 9.38 0.57 -28.40
N GLY A 86 8.75 1.71 -28.14
CA GLY A 86 8.43 2.15 -26.79
C GLY A 86 7.52 1.18 -26.03
N ASP A 87 6.45 0.70 -26.67
CA ASP A 87 5.54 -0.30 -26.09
C ASP A 87 6.28 -1.62 -25.78
N ARG A 88 7.17 -2.07 -26.67
CA ARG A 88 7.95 -3.29 -26.44
C ARG A 88 8.93 -3.14 -25.27
N VAL A 89 9.65 -2.01 -25.19
CA VAL A 89 10.60 -1.74 -24.10
C VAL A 89 9.87 -1.64 -22.77
N VAL A 90 8.79 -0.86 -22.71
CA VAL A 90 7.97 -0.73 -21.50
C VAL A 90 7.38 -2.08 -21.08
N SER A 91 6.85 -2.86 -22.02
CA SER A 91 6.33 -4.20 -21.72
C SER A 91 7.43 -5.13 -21.20
N PHE A 92 8.61 -5.12 -21.81
CA PHE A 92 9.75 -5.91 -21.32
C PHE A 92 10.16 -5.53 -19.90
N LEU A 93 10.30 -4.22 -19.63
CA LEU A 93 10.64 -3.73 -18.27
C LEU A 93 9.53 -4.06 -17.26
N ALA A 94 8.26 -4.00 -17.68
CA ALA A 94 7.14 -4.40 -16.85
C ALA A 94 7.19 -5.89 -16.48
N TYR A 95 7.47 -6.77 -17.45
CA TYR A 95 7.63 -8.20 -17.15
C TYR A 95 8.83 -8.47 -16.24
N LEU A 96 9.95 -7.77 -16.46
CA LEU A 96 11.12 -7.88 -15.59
C LEU A 96 10.81 -7.43 -14.16
N GLY A 97 10.10 -6.30 -14.00
CA GLY A 97 9.69 -5.80 -12.70
C GLY A 97 8.72 -6.73 -11.96
N LEU A 98 7.83 -7.43 -12.69
CA LEU A 98 6.94 -8.43 -12.09
C LEU A 98 7.64 -9.74 -11.73
N ALA A 99 8.73 -10.09 -12.43
CA ALA A 99 9.46 -11.31 -12.19
C ALA A 99 10.37 -11.23 -10.93
N ILE A 100 10.76 -10.03 -10.52
CA ILE A 100 11.65 -9.82 -9.39
C ILE A 100 10.82 -9.52 -8.14
N PRO A 101 10.90 -10.34 -7.06
CA PRO A 101 10.24 -10.03 -5.80
C PRO A 101 10.74 -8.68 -5.22
N ASN A 102 9.85 -7.87 -4.66
CA ASN A 102 10.18 -6.54 -4.14
C ASN A 102 11.32 -6.54 -3.13
N PHE A 103 11.31 -7.48 -2.18
CA PHE A 103 12.39 -7.58 -1.19
C PHE A 103 13.75 -7.90 -1.83
N PHE A 104 13.76 -8.70 -2.89
CA PHE A 104 14.98 -9.02 -3.61
C PHE A 104 15.50 -7.84 -4.43
N LEU A 105 14.60 -7.08 -5.06
CA LEU A 105 14.95 -5.82 -5.72
C LEU A 105 15.53 -4.80 -4.70
N ALA A 106 14.95 -4.74 -3.49
CA ALA A 106 15.50 -3.91 -2.42
C ALA A 106 16.95 -4.29 -2.10
N LEU A 107 17.25 -5.59 -1.92
CA LEU A 107 18.61 -6.07 -1.65
C LEU A 107 19.58 -5.72 -2.78
N ILE A 108 19.15 -5.88 -4.05
CA ILE A 108 19.99 -5.51 -5.21
C ILE A 108 20.31 -4.02 -5.18
N LEU A 109 19.30 -3.15 -4.98
CA LEU A 109 19.51 -1.71 -4.97
C LEU A 109 20.37 -1.26 -3.78
N MET A 110 20.15 -1.83 -2.60
CA MET A 110 21.01 -1.59 -1.42
C MET A 110 22.47 -1.97 -1.71
N TYR A 111 22.69 -3.14 -2.32
CA TYR A 111 24.03 -3.59 -2.71
C TYR A 111 24.68 -2.62 -3.71
N LEU A 112 23.93 -2.16 -4.73
CA LEU A 112 24.45 -1.20 -5.71
C LEU A 112 24.82 0.16 -5.06
N VAL A 113 23.98 0.66 -4.15
CA VAL A 113 24.29 1.89 -3.39
C VAL A 113 25.53 1.73 -2.55
N LEU A 114 25.71 0.59 -1.86
CA LEU A 114 26.92 0.30 -1.09
C LEU A 114 28.17 0.17 -1.98
N GLN A 115 28.06 -0.43 -3.18
CA GLN A 115 29.17 -0.49 -4.14
C GLN A 115 29.60 0.91 -4.60
N VAL A 116 28.64 1.82 -4.82
CA VAL A 116 28.96 3.23 -5.13
C VAL A 116 29.68 3.88 -3.95
N TYR A 117 29.17 3.69 -2.74
CA TYR A 117 29.79 4.23 -1.53
C TYR A 117 31.23 3.73 -1.34
N PHE A 118 31.49 2.42 -1.48
CA PHE A 118 32.83 1.87 -1.34
C PHE A 118 33.83 2.36 -2.39
N ARG A 119 33.33 2.74 -3.59
CA ARG A 119 34.19 3.27 -4.66
C ARG A 119 34.41 4.77 -4.58
N THR A 120 33.42 5.53 -4.12
CA THR A 120 33.42 6.99 -4.20
C THR A 120 33.52 7.70 -2.85
N GLY A 121 33.27 6.97 -1.75
CA GLY A 121 33.12 7.53 -0.40
C GLY A 121 31.81 8.31 -0.20
N VAL A 122 30.91 8.37 -1.20
CA VAL A 122 29.66 9.12 -1.15
C VAL A 122 28.48 8.18 -1.00
N MET A 123 27.69 8.35 0.08
CA MET A 123 26.45 7.65 0.29
C MET A 123 25.34 8.37 -0.50
N VAL A 124 24.93 7.78 -1.64
CA VAL A 124 23.92 8.38 -2.53
C VAL A 124 22.53 8.31 -1.88
N PHE A 125 22.19 7.20 -1.24
CA PHE A 125 20.95 7.01 -0.49
C PHE A 125 21.24 6.23 0.79
N PRO A 126 20.52 6.52 1.89
CA PRO A 126 20.53 5.64 3.05
C PRO A 126 20.03 4.24 2.67
N VAL A 127 20.71 3.20 3.13
CA VAL A 127 20.34 1.81 2.80
C VAL A 127 19.44 1.16 3.84
N SER A 128 19.36 1.74 5.05
CA SER A 128 18.54 1.18 6.12
C SER A 128 18.08 2.24 7.11
N GLY A 129 17.00 1.94 7.82
CA GLY A 129 16.40 2.81 8.82
C GLY A 129 15.50 3.90 8.22
N MET A 130 14.84 4.65 9.08
CA MET A 130 13.92 5.73 8.72
C MET A 130 14.57 7.12 8.89
N THR A 131 15.59 7.22 9.73
CA THR A 131 16.19 8.50 10.15
C THR A 131 17.69 8.40 10.31
N SER A 132 18.39 9.50 10.12
CA SER A 132 19.83 9.65 10.36
C SER A 132 20.17 9.78 11.85
N SER A 133 21.43 9.51 12.19
CA SER A 133 21.98 9.76 13.53
C SER A 133 21.86 11.25 13.86
N GLY A 134 21.36 11.59 15.06
CA GLY A 134 21.14 12.97 15.48
C GLY A 134 19.81 13.59 15.03
N PHE A 135 18.89 12.80 14.47
CA PHE A 135 17.57 13.23 14.00
C PHE A 135 16.81 14.12 14.99
N GLU A 136 16.90 13.84 16.29
CA GLU A 136 16.22 14.61 17.34
C GLU A 136 16.64 16.08 17.37
N GLN A 137 17.85 16.39 16.96
CA GLN A 137 18.42 17.74 16.92
C GLN A 137 18.05 18.51 15.65
N PHE A 138 17.44 17.84 14.66
CA PHE A 138 17.08 18.45 13.39
C PHE A 138 15.90 19.40 13.56
N SER A 139 15.91 20.48 12.79
CA SER A 139 14.74 21.35 12.62
C SER A 139 13.62 20.58 11.91
N PHE A 140 12.38 21.07 12.00
CA PHE A 140 11.23 20.41 11.37
C PHE A 140 11.45 20.06 9.89
N TRP A 141 11.95 20.99 9.10
CA TRP A 141 12.20 20.77 7.66
C TRP A 141 13.34 19.79 7.40
N GLN A 142 14.39 19.82 8.22
CA GLN A 142 15.47 18.81 8.15
C GLN A 142 14.94 17.41 8.47
N LYS A 143 14.06 17.27 9.46
CA LYS A 143 13.40 16.00 9.77
C LYS A 143 12.58 15.47 8.60
N VAL A 144 11.79 16.33 7.94
CA VAL A 144 11.01 15.97 6.76
C VAL A 144 11.91 15.51 5.60
N VAL A 145 12.97 16.26 5.32
CA VAL A 145 13.92 15.92 4.24
C VAL A 145 14.67 14.64 4.55
N ASP A 146 15.09 14.43 5.79
CA ASP A 146 15.82 13.23 6.22
C ASP A 146 14.95 11.97 6.05
N VAL A 147 13.72 11.98 6.55
CA VAL A 147 12.77 10.87 6.38
C VAL A 147 12.46 10.63 4.90
N ALA A 148 12.22 11.69 4.12
CA ALA A 148 11.98 11.58 2.68
C ALA A 148 13.18 10.94 1.96
N TRP A 149 14.41 11.28 2.35
CA TRP A 149 15.63 10.74 1.78
C TRP A 149 15.81 9.24 2.07
N HIS A 150 15.52 8.80 3.30
CA HIS A 150 15.51 7.39 3.67
C HIS A 150 14.40 6.60 2.95
N ALA A 151 13.28 7.25 2.66
CA ALA A 151 12.15 6.62 1.98
C ALA A 151 12.35 6.42 0.47
N VAL A 152 13.31 7.11 -0.18
CA VAL A 152 13.50 7.04 -1.64
C VAL A 152 13.69 5.62 -2.13
N LEU A 153 14.62 4.88 -1.54
CA LEU A 153 14.93 3.52 -1.99
C LEU A 153 13.74 2.55 -1.79
N PRO A 154 13.10 2.47 -0.61
CA PRO A 154 11.89 1.69 -0.42
C PRO A 154 10.75 2.08 -1.39
N ILE A 155 10.49 3.36 -1.60
CA ILE A 155 9.45 3.85 -2.51
C ILE A 155 9.72 3.42 -3.95
N VAL A 156 10.97 3.53 -4.43
CA VAL A 156 11.36 3.08 -5.77
C VAL A 156 11.10 1.58 -5.94
N VAL A 157 11.45 0.78 -4.93
CA VAL A 157 11.21 -0.67 -4.95
C VAL A 157 9.73 -0.99 -5.05
N LEU A 158 8.92 -0.42 -4.15
CA LEU A 158 7.47 -0.66 -4.11
C LEU A 158 6.80 -0.23 -5.42
N THR A 159 7.14 0.96 -5.89
CA THR A 159 6.52 1.53 -7.09
C THR A 159 6.86 0.75 -8.35
N THR A 160 8.06 0.18 -8.46
CA THR A 160 8.53 -0.52 -9.67
C THR A 160 7.65 -1.71 -10.05
N SER A 161 7.37 -2.60 -9.10
CA SER A 161 6.54 -3.79 -9.34
C SER A 161 5.09 -3.41 -9.62
N ASP A 162 4.57 -2.45 -8.87
CA ASP A 162 3.17 -2.02 -8.98
C ASP A 162 2.91 -1.28 -10.30
N ILE A 163 3.84 -0.43 -10.77
CA ILE A 163 3.77 0.21 -12.09
C ILE A 163 3.70 -0.85 -13.19
N ALA A 164 4.52 -1.90 -13.09
CA ALA A 164 4.56 -2.98 -14.07
C ALA A 164 3.20 -3.70 -14.19
N GLY A 165 2.58 -4.05 -13.07
CA GLY A 165 1.27 -4.69 -13.03
C GLY A 165 0.15 -3.77 -13.51
N PHE A 166 0.10 -2.56 -12.95
CA PHE A 166 -0.97 -1.61 -13.22
C PHE A 166 -0.96 -1.06 -14.65
N SER A 167 0.21 -0.74 -15.22
CA SER A 167 0.32 -0.26 -16.60
C SER A 167 -0.18 -1.29 -17.59
N ARG A 168 0.04 -2.59 -17.33
CA ARG A 168 -0.48 -3.69 -18.15
C ARG A 168 -2.02 -3.78 -18.08
N ILE A 169 -2.59 -3.66 -16.87
CA ILE A 169 -4.04 -3.65 -16.68
C ILE A 169 -4.64 -2.44 -17.41
N MET A 170 -4.08 -1.25 -17.21
CA MET A 170 -4.55 -0.02 -17.86
C MET A 170 -4.47 -0.11 -19.38
N ARG A 171 -3.38 -0.70 -19.92
CA ARG A 171 -3.23 -0.95 -21.36
C ARG A 171 -4.33 -1.89 -21.89
N GLY A 172 -4.62 -2.97 -21.18
CA GLY A 172 -5.69 -3.92 -21.54
C GLY A 172 -7.06 -3.25 -21.57
N GLN A 173 -7.41 -2.52 -20.52
CA GLN A 173 -8.67 -1.79 -20.42
C GLN A 173 -8.81 -0.71 -21.51
N MET A 174 -7.72 -0.04 -21.82
CA MET A 174 -7.70 0.99 -22.87
C MET A 174 -7.90 0.38 -24.27
N LEU A 175 -7.26 -0.76 -24.57
CA LEU A 175 -7.43 -1.48 -25.84
C LEU A 175 -8.87 -1.98 -26.01
N GLU A 176 -9.45 -2.54 -24.94
CA GLU A 176 -10.84 -2.96 -24.94
C GLU A 176 -11.78 -1.79 -25.20
N ALA A 177 -11.61 -0.67 -24.48
CA ALA A 177 -12.42 0.52 -24.66
C ALA A 177 -12.32 1.11 -26.07
N LEU A 178 -11.12 1.14 -26.66
CA LEU A 178 -10.87 1.66 -28.01
C LEU A 178 -11.53 0.81 -29.10
N SER A 179 -11.82 -0.46 -28.84
CA SER A 179 -12.47 -1.38 -29.78
C SER A 179 -14.00 -1.26 -29.83
N GLN A 180 -14.61 -0.58 -28.88
CA GLN A 180 -16.07 -0.49 -28.69
C GLN A 180 -16.75 0.40 -29.74
N ASP A 181 -18.03 0.11 -30.02
CA ASP A 181 -18.81 0.80 -31.04
C ASP A 181 -19.06 2.29 -30.72
N TYR A 182 -19.14 2.67 -29.45
CA TYR A 182 -19.27 4.09 -29.08
C TYR A 182 -18.03 4.91 -29.47
N VAL A 183 -16.83 4.30 -29.47
CA VAL A 183 -15.59 4.93 -29.95
C VAL A 183 -15.61 5.05 -31.47
N ARG A 184 -16.04 4.01 -32.19
CA ARG A 184 -16.22 4.06 -33.65
C ARG A 184 -17.22 5.14 -34.06
N THR A 185 -18.34 5.24 -33.32
CA THR A 185 -19.34 6.29 -33.54
C THR A 185 -18.78 7.68 -33.32
N ALA A 186 -17.97 7.87 -32.25
CA ALA A 186 -17.34 9.15 -31.98
C ALA A 186 -16.38 9.58 -33.11
N ARG A 187 -15.60 8.64 -33.66
CA ARG A 187 -14.73 8.87 -34.85
C ARG A 187 -15.54 9.18 -36.09
N ALA A 188 -16.62 8.44 -36.34
CA ALA A 188 -17.50 8.66 -37.50
C ALA A 188 -18.18 10.06 -37.47
N LYS A 189 -18.41 10.62 -36.28
CA LYS A 189 -18.89 12.01 -36.08
C LYS A 189 -17.82 13.07 -36.30
N GLY A 190 -16.59 12.72 -36.65
CA GLY A 190 -15.50 13.66 -36.93
C GLY A 190 -14.89 14.28 -35.69
N LEU A 191 -15.06 13.69 -34.49
CA LEU A 191 -14.43 14.22 -33.28
C LEU A 191 -12.91 14.08 -33.35
N PRO A 192 -12.15 15.08 -32.83
CA PRO A 192 -10.69 14.99 -32.76
C PRO A 192 -10.25 13.76 -31.97
N GLU A 193 -9.22 13.05 -32.43
CA GLU A 193 -8.75 11.81 -31.80
C GLU A 193 -8.43 11.99 -30.29
N ARG A 194 -7.93 13.15 -29.91
CA ARG A 194 -7.70 13.49 -28.51
C ARG A 194 -8.98 13.43 -27.67
N VAL A 195 -10.11 13.89 -28.20
CA VAL A 195 -11.41 13.84 -27.51
C VAL A 195 -11.90 12.40 -27.46
N VAL A 196 -11.77 11.65 -28.56
CA VAL A 196 -12.15 10.24 -28.62
C VAL A 196 -11.39 9.42 -27.55
N VAL A 197 -10.09 9.61 -27.46
CA VAL A 197 -9.22 8.89 -26.51
C VAL A 197 -9.52 9.27 -25.07
N TYR A 198 -9.40 10.55 -24.72
CA TYR A 198 -9.45 10.97 -23.32
C TYR A 198 -10.87 11.10 -22.75
N LYS A 199 -11.84 11.52 -23.55
CA LYS A 199 -13.22 11.72 -23.10
C LYS A 199 -14.09 10.47 -23.26
N HIS A 200 -13.90 9.70 -24.33
CA HIS A 200 -14.77 8.55 -24.62
C HIS A 200 -14.12 7.21 -24.21
N ALA A 201 -12.87 6.93 -24.60
CA ALA A 201 -12.24 5.65 -24.28
C ALA A 201 -11.72 5.60 -22.83
N LEU A 202 -10.88 6.57 -22.41
CA LEU A 202 -10.23 6.56 -21.11
C LEU A 202 -11.25 6.60 -19.95
N ARG A 203 -12.34 7.38 -20.08
CA ARG A 203 -13.38 7.46 -19.06
C ARG A 203 -13.98 6.08 -18.75
N ASN A 204 -14.20 5.24 -19.75
CA ASN A 204 -14.71 3.90 -19.55
C ASN A 204 -13.62 2.91 -19.12
N ALA A 205 -12.41 3.05 -19.67
CA ALA A 205 -11.27 2.20 -19.32
C ALA A 205 -10.83 2.32 -17.85
N ILE A 206 -11.11 3.47 -17.19
CA ILE A 206 -10.72 3.70 -15.79
C ILE A 206 -11.74 3.10 -14.79
N ILE A 207 -12.98 2.77 -15.22
CA ILE A 207 -14.04 2.27 -14.32
C ILE A 207 -13.60 1.05 -13.49
N PRO A 208 -13.03 -0.03 -14.08
CA PRO A 208 -12.58 -1.19 -13.30
C PRO A 208 -11.45 -0.85 -12.32
N ILE A 209 -10.67 0.17 -12.63
CA ILE A 209 -9.58 0.66 -11.78
C ILE A 209 -10.15 1.38 -10.56
N VAL A 210 -11.13 2.27 -10.77
CA VAL A 210 -11.84 2.97 -9.69
C VAL A 210 -12.56 1.98 -8.80
N ALA A 211 -13.16 0.93 -9.36
CA ALA A 211 -13.81 -0.13 -8.61
C ALA A 211 -12.86 -0.85 -7.62
N ASN A 212 -11.57 -0.90 -7.93
CA ASN A 212 -10.58 -1.57 -7.09
C ASN A 212 -9.80 -0.62 -6.14
N ILE A 213 -10.09 0.69 -6.15
CA ILE A 213 -9.43 1.66 -5.23
C ILE A 213 -9.68 1.29 -3.76
N GLY A 214 -10.83 0.70 -3.44
CA GLY A 214 -11.15 0.25 -2.10
C GLY A 214 -10.10 -0.68 -1.48
N GLY A 215 -9.45 -1.52 -2.29
CA GLY A 215 -8.35 -2.39 -1.85
C GLY A 215 -7.06 -1.65 -1.46
N ILE A 216 -6.91 -0.36 -1.80
CA ILE A 216 -5.71 0.41 -1.45
C ILE A 216 -5.69 0.75 0.06
N LEU A 217 -6.83 1.05 0.68
CA LEU A 217 -6.86 1.41 2.10
C LEU A 217 -6.31 0.31 3.03
N PRO A 218 -6.65 -0.98 2.87
CA PRO A 218 -6.01 -2.03 3.65
C PRO A 218 -4.49 -2.10 3.46
N THR A 219 -3.97 -1.77 2.26
CA THR A 219 -2.51 -1.78 2.03
C THR A 219 -1.79 -0.71 2.84
N LEU A 220 -2.46 0.40 3.21
CA LEU A 220 -1.90 1.42 4.10
C LEU A 220 -1.59 0.86 5.49
N ILE A 221 -2.37 -0.13 5.95
CA ILE A 221 -2.10 -0.82 7.23
C ILE A 221 -1.23 -2.05 7.03
N SER A 222 -1.43 -2.83 5.96
CA SER A 222 -0.57 -4.00 5.72
C SER A 222 0.90 -3.63 5.50
N GLY A 223 1.17 -2.35 5.25
CA GLY A 223 2.52 -1.82 5.09
C GLY A 223 3.18 -2.22 3.78
N ALA A 224 4.47 -1.92 3.70
CA ALA A 224 5.30 -2.23 2.54
C ALA A 224 5.87 -3.67 2.57
N GLY A 225 5.31 -4.55 3.40
CA GLY A 225 5.68 -5.95 3.50
C GLY A 225 7.17 -6.18 3.83
N LEU A 226 7.78 -7.15 3.17
CA LEU A 226 9.18 -7.50 3.38
C LEU A 226 10.16 -6.38 3.03
N VAL A 227 9.75 -5.35 2.28
CA VAL A 227 10.61 -4.19 2.01
C VAL A 227 10.94 -3.44 3.30
N GLU A 228 9.95 -3.25 4.20
CA GLU A 228 10.18 -2.66 5.52
C GLU A 228 11.19 -3.45 6.35
N VAL A 229 11.09 -4.79 6.30
CA VAL A 229 12.01 -5.67 7.03
C VAL A 229 13.43 -5.54 6.49
N VAL A 230 13.59 -5.65 5.17
CA VAL A 230 14.90 -5.62 4.51
C VAL A 230 15.61 -4.27 4.67
N THR A 231 14.84 -3.17 4.58
CA THR A 231 15.37 -1.82 4.74
C THR A 231 15.43 -1.35 6.20
N ALA A 232 15.11 -2.22 7.17
CA ALA A 232 14.99 -1.88 8.59
C ALA A 232 14.09 -0.65 8.85
N TRP A 233 13.04 -0.47 8.03
CA TRP A 233 12.05 0.57 8.21
C TRP A 233 11.14 0.22 9.38
N PRO A 234 10.94 1.11 10.37
CA PRO A 234 10.16 0.81 11.57
C PRO A 234 8.65 0.87 11.31
N GLY A 235 8.19 0.12 10.31
CA GLY A 235 6.79 0.02 9.89
C GLY A 235 6.00 -1.04 10.64
N ILE A 236 4.82 -1.37 10.09
CA ILE A 236 3.89 -2.32 10.70
C ILE A 236 4.31 -3.77 10.50
N THR A 237 4.96 -4.11 9.37
CA THR A 237 5.35 -5.49 9.06
C THR A 237 6.38 -6.06 10.05
N PRO A 238 7.47 -5.36 10.42
CA PRO A 238 8.37 -5.81 11.46
C PRO A 238 7.65 -6.07 12.79
N LEU A 239 6.75 -5.15 13.21
CA LEU A 239 5.95 -5.31 14.42
C LEU A 239 5.08 -6.58 14.37
N LEU A 240 4.42 -6.83 13.23
CA LEU A 240 3.56 -8.01 13.06
C LEU A 240 4.38 -9.32 13.15
N LEU A 241 5.56 -9.37 12.52
CA LEU A 241 6.44 -10.53 12.59
C LEU A 241 6.94 -10.78 14.01
N ASP A 242 7.29 -9.73 14.74
CA ASP A 242 7.69 -9.82 16.15
C ASP A 242 6.51 -10.30 17.01
N ALA A 243 5.32 -9.76 16.82
CA ALA A 243 4.11 -10.16 17.55
C ALA A 243 3.75 -11.64 17.31
N ILE A 244 3.87 -12.12 16.07
CA ILE A 244 3.67 -13.54 15.73
C ILE A 244 4.72 -14.39 16.44
N SER A 245 5.98 -13.99 16.40
CA SER A 245 7.10 -14.72 17.03
C SER A 245 6.96 -14.81 18.54
N GLN A 246 6.41 -13.75 19.17
CA GLN A 246 6.15 -13.67 20.60
C GLN A 246 4.77 -14.21 21.01
N GLN A 247 3.98 -14.70 20.03
CA GLN A 247 2.60 -15.19 20.22
C GLN A 247 1.67 -14.15 20.85
N ASP A 248 1.88 -12.86 20.53
CA ASP A 248 1.03 -11.76 21.00
C ASP A 248 -0.26 -11.66 20.17
N LEU A 249 -1.25 -12.43 20.57
CA LEU A 249 -2.53 -12.53 19.87
C LEU A 249 -3.29 -11.19 19.80
N TYR A 250 -3.13 -10.32 20.81
CA TYR A 250 -3.83 -9.03 20.82
C TYR A 250 -3.29 -8.06 19.76
N VAL A 251 -1.97 -8.00 19.58
CA VAL A 251 -1.37 -7.20 18.51
C VAL A 251 -1.77 -7.73 17.13
N VAL A 252 -1.71 -9.07 16.94
CA VAL A 252 -2.12 -9.70 15.67
C VAL A 252 -3.60 -9.49 15.39
N ALA A 253 -4.48 -9.71 16.37
CA ALA A 253 -5.92 -9.49 16.23
C ALA A 253 -6.26 -8.01 15.98
N GLY A 254 -5.59 -7.10 16.68
CA GLY A 254 -5.74 -5.65 16.49
C GLY A 254 -5.35 -5.22 15.07
N PHE A 255 -4.22 -5.72 14.57
CA PHE A 255 -3.78 -5.49 13.18
C PHE A 255 -4.82 -5.98 12.17
N LEU A 256 -5.28 -7.23 12.29
CA LEU A 256 -6.28 -7.79 11.38
C LEU A 256 -7.60 -7.01 11.43
N THR A 257 -8.04 -6.63 12.62
CA THR A 257 -9.28 -5.85 12.80
C THR A 257 -9.18 -4.47 12.15
N MET A 258 -8.07 -3.76 12.34
CA MET A 258 -7.83 -2.48 11.68
C MET A 258 -7.83 -2.63 10.15
N GLY A 259 -7.20 -3.69 9.62
CA GLY A 259 -7.21 -4.00 8.21
C GLY A 259 -8.61 -4.25 7.65
N LEU A 260 -9.44 -5.00 8.36
CA LEU A 260 -10.84 -5.26 7.99
C LEU A 260 -11.70 -3.99 8.00
N VAL A 261 -11.57 -3.16 9.02
CA VAL A 261 -12.30 -1.88 9.10
C VAL A 261 -11.93 -0.97 7.92
N LEU A 262 -10.63 -0.87 7.60
CA LEU A 262 -10.19 -0.06 6.45
C LEU A 262 -10.63 -0.67 5.12
N LEU A 263 -10.68 -1.99 5.00
CA LEU A 263 -11.23 -2.63 3.81
C LEU A 263 -12.71 -2.27 3.62
N MET A 264 -13.50 -2.29 4.69
CA MET A 264 -14.91 -1.89 4.62
C MET A 264 -15.07 -0.41 4.22
N ILE A 265 -14.29 0.48 4.83
CA ILE A 265 -14.29 1.91 4.48
C ILE A 265 -13.83 2.10 3.03
N GLY A 266 -12.79 1.38 2.62
CA GLY A 266 -12.25 1.42 1.26
C GLY A 266 -13.27 0.99 0.21
N ASN A 267 -13.97 -0.09 0.44
CA ASN A 267 -15.01 -0.57 -0.46
C ASN A 267 -16.16 0.46 -0.56
N LEU A 268 -16.61 1.01 0.58
CA LEU A 268 -17.62 2.06 0.58
C LEU A 268 -17.19 3.29 -0.23
N LEU A 269 -15.94 3.73 -0.05
CA LEU A 269 -15.39 4.86 -0.83
C LEU A 269 -15.29 4.52 -2.32
N SER A 270 -14.89 3.29 -2.65
CA SER A 270 -14.86 2.81 -4.03
C SER A 270 -16.24 2.85 -4.69
N ASP A 271 -17.27 2.38 -3.99
CA ASP A 271 -18.65 2.40 -4.47
C ASP A 271 -19.16 3.83 -4.69
N LEU A 272 -18.86 4.75 -3.77
CA LEU A 272 -19.20 6.18 -3.92
C LEU A 272 -18.46 6.82 -5.11
N LEU A 273 -17.17 6.50 -5.29
CA LEU A 273 -16.39 6.97 -6.44
C LEU A 273 -16.92 6.40 -7.76
N LEU A 274 -17.33 5.14 -7.78
CA LEU A 274 -17.96 4.52 -8.96
C LEU A 274 -19.26 5.22 -9.34
N ALA A 275 -20.14 5.48 -8.37
CA ALA A 275 -21.38 6.22 -8.61
C ALA A 275 -21.15 7.63 -9.16
N TRP A 276 -20.04 8.26 -8.78
CA TRP A 276 -19.63 9.57 -9.29
C TRP A 276 -19.04 9.51 -10.72
N VAL A 277 -18.23 8.49 -11.00
CA VAL A 277 -17.57 8.31 -12.32
C VAL A 277 -18.55 7.77 -13.37
N ASP A 278 -19.42 6.83 -12.99
CA ASP A 278 -20.44 6.25 -13.87
C ASP A 278 -21.87 6.52 -13.32
N PRO A 279 -22.54 7.62 -13.75
CA PRO A 279 -23.88 7.96 -13.30
C PRO A 279 -24.97 6.99 -13.75
N ARG A 280 -24.65 5.92 -14.50
CA ARG A 280 -25.57 4.85 -14.87
C ARG A 280 -25.76 3.84 -13.74
N ILE A 281 -24.83 3.78 -12.80
CA ILE A 281 -24.93 2.95 -11.60
C ILE A 281 -25.89 3.68 -10.65
N ARG A 282 -27.14 3.21 -10.58
CA ARG A 282 -28.10 3.64 -9.57
C ARG A 282 -28.21 2.52 -8.55
N TYR A 283 -27.92 2.83 -7.31
CA TYR A 283 -28.26 1.96 -6.19
C TYR A 283 -29.78 2.07 -5.97
N GLU A 284 -30.52 0.98 -6.21
CA GLU A 284 -31.90 0.83 -5.78
C GLU A 284 -31.98 0.46 -4.29
#